data_c15fe3080209a12ba80a014201422108
#
_entry.id   c15fe3080209a12ba80a014201422108
#
_cell.length_a   1.000
_cell.length_b   1.000
_cell.length_c   1.000
_cell.angle_alpha   90.00
_cell.angle_beta   90.00
_cell.angle_gamma   90.00
#
_symmetry.space_group_name_H-M   'P 1'
#
loop_
_entity.id
_entity.type
_entity.pdbx_description
1 polymer ?
#
loop_
_entity_poly.entity_id
_entity_poly.type
_entity_poly.pdbx_seq_one_letter_code
_entity_poly.pdbx_strand_id
1 'polypeptide(L)'
;MNQRPAPIDWGTVPAEVTEPEGPPLRVGAYITNINSIDLLQDQFSVEMLLWTEWAGDAQSDPSDNLMILNGIYDGDIQRFERVSHEKTATGSWNLYRVRSAVVKRWRLQRYPFDDQILHIQIGLADPLQTVNLNVVDQEAVMVSPGLLLPGWTLKSAGAYASSVSLMSDLGRPLAAGEVIRRQPTVSLDVPIQRHSLLFVAPDFLGYMLAVGLCIMSLLITHSRDDLILAAVVSAGGNFVFIAGKLPVTAMAGFIGNLQLIVFLGVLYVVAADELIDVHLLKVNNRFSTVLRVLLLPSYVAMTLIGVYWIIP
;
A
#
# COMPACT_ATOMS: atom_id res chain seq x y z
N MET A 1 -20.98 -5.45 -8.72
CA MET A 1 -21.43 -5.51 -7.31
C MET A 1 -20.20 -5.33 -6.43
N ASN A 2 -20.03 -4.12 -5.89
CA ASN A 2 -18.83 -3.69 -5.16
C ASN A 2 -19.02 -4.06 -3.68
N GLN A 3 -18.69 -5.30 -3.30
CA GLN A 3 -18.61 -5.64 -1.88
C GLN A 3 -17.26 -5.17 -1.37
N ARG A 4 -17.27 -4.06 -0.62
CA ARG A 4 -16.15 -3.74 0.28
C ARG A 4 -15.93 -4.96 1.17
N PRO A 5 -14.70 -5.51 1.29
CA PRO A 5 -14.45 -6.52 2.30
C PRO A 5 -14.85 -5.94 3.65
N ALA A 6 -15.66 -6.68 4.39
CA ALA A 6 -16.06 -6.30 5.74
C ALA A 6 -14.79 -6.02 6.55
N PRO A 7 -14.78 -4.98 7.41
CA PRO A 7 -13.69 -4.76 8.33
C PRO A 7 -13.51 -6.05 9.14
N ILE A 8 -12.25 -6.45 9.34
CA ILE A 8 -11.93 -7.59 10.18
C ILE A 8 -12.50 -7.27 11.57
N ASP A 9 -13.49 -8.02 11.97
CA ASP A 9 -14.10 -7.92 13.31
C ASP A 9 -13.07 -8.47 14.32
N TRP A 10 -12.35 -7.57 14.96
CA TRP A 10 -11.40 -7.89 16.06
C TRP A 10 -12.13 -8.12 17.39
N GLY A 11 -13.35 -8.59 17.35
CA GLY A 11 -14.23 -8.72 18.50
C GLY A 11 -14.93 -7.39 18.81
N THR A 12 -16.22 -7.43 19.00
CA THR A 12 -17.03 -6.28 19.41
C THR A 12 -16.49 -5.73 20.73
N VAL A 13 -15.66 -4.69 20.64
CA VAL A 13 -15.26 -3.91 21.80
C VAL A 13 -16.51 -3.17 22.26
N PRO A 14 -16.94 -3.30 23.55
CA PRO A 14 -18.11 -2.59 24.06
C PRO A 14 -17.98 -1.09 23.80
N ALA A 15 -19.03 -0.49 23.26
CA ALA A 15 -19.04 0.87 22.73
C ALA A 15 -19.20 1.97 23.78
N GLU A 16 -18.84 1.76 25.03
CA GLU A 16 -18.73 2.86 25.99
C GLU A 16 -17.29 3.35 26.06
N VAL A 17 -16.98 4.27 25.17
CA VAL A 17 -15.77 5.10 25.28
C VAL A 17 -16.06 6.11 26.38
N THR A 18 -15.68 5.83 27.60
CA THR A 18 -15.56 6.87 28.63
C THR A 18 -14.43 7.79 28.13
N GLU A 19 -14.80 9.02 27.75
CA GLU A 19 -13.79 10.04 27.43
C GLU A 19 -12.87 10.21 28.64
N PRO A 20 -11.55 10.23 28.44
CA PRO A 20 -10.63 10.44 29.56
C PRO A 20 -10.95 11.79 30.21
N GLU A 21 -11.17 11.77 31.52
CA GLU A 21 -11.38 12.98 32.30
C GLU A 21 -10.11 13.82 32.32
N GLY A 22 -10.22 15.10 32.04
CA GLY A 22 -9.10 16.05 32.11
C GLY A 22 -9.09 17.06 30.98
N PRO A 23 -8.18 18.06 31.07
CA PRO A 23 -8.06 19.07 30.03
C PRO A 23 -7.65 18.40 28.71
N PRO A 24 -8.24 18.85 27.58
CA PRO A 24 -7.91 18.28 26.28
C PRO A 24 -6.55 18.75 25.78
N LEU A 25 -5.75 17.81 25.25
CA LEU A 25 -4.62 18.05 24.39
C LEU A 25 -5.10 17.91 22.92
N ARG A 26 -5.21 19.03 22.22
CA ARG A 26 -5.63 19.04 20.83
C ARG A 26 -4.42 19.05 19.91
N VAL A 27 -4.49 18.26 18.84
CA VAL A 27 -3.41 18.08 17.88
C VAL A 27 -3.88 18.44 16.49
N GLY A 28 -3.05 19.18 15.76
CA GLY A 28 -3.22 19.46 14.34
C GLY A 28 -1.90 19.25 13.58
N ALA A 29 -1.97 19.00 12.28
CA ALA A 29 -0.80 18.68 11.47
C ALA A 29 -0.83 19.35 10.10
N TYR A 30 0.31 19.82 9.64
CA TYR A 30 0.56 20.26 8.28
C TYR A 30 1.64 19.40 7.64
N ILE A 31 1.25 18.53 6.73
CA ILE A 31 2.17 17.61 6.05
C ILE A 31 2.93 18.40 5.00
N THR A 32 4.23 18.57 5.23
CA THR A 32 5.12 19.33 4.33
C THR A 32 5.65 18.45 3.22
N ASN A 33 5.97 17.18 3.53
CA ASN A 33 6.53 16.27 2.55
C ASN A 33 6.25 14.80 2.88
N ILE A 34 6.18 13.96 1.84
CA ILE A 34 6.25 12.50 1.92
C ILE A 34 7.44 12.09 1.05
N ASN A 35 8.56 11.74 1.69
CA ASN A 35 9.84 11.60 1.00
C ASN A 35 10.00 10.28 0.26
N SER A 36 9.42 9.20 0.78
CA SER A 36 9.54 7.87 0.17
C SER A 36 8.33 7.01 0.48
N ILE A 37 7.98 6.19 -0.49
CA ILE A 37 7.04 5.07 -0.33
C ILE A 37 7.82 3.81 -0.66
N ASP A 38 8.10 2.99 0.34
CA ASP A 38 8.81 1.72 0.20
C ASP A 38 7.82 0.56 0.34
N LEU A 39 7.52 -0.07 -0.79
CA LEU A 39 6.58 -1.18 -0.85
C LEU A 39 7.19 -2.48 -0.31
N LEU A 40 8.53 -2.64 -0.40
CA LEU A 40 9.23 -3.84 0.04
C LEU A 40 9.42 -3.86 1.56
N GLN A 41 9.71 -2.70 2.14
CA GLN A 41 9.96 -2.59 3.58
C GLN A 41 8.71 -2.25 4.38
N ASP A 42 7.53 -2.22 3.74
CA ASP A 42 6.26 -1.90 4.39
C ASP A 42 6.30 -0.58 5.17
N GLN A 43 6.87 0.50 4.55
CA GLN A 43 7.01 1.80 5.20
C GLN A 43 6.87 2.98 4.23
N PHE A 44 6.63 4.17 4.81
CA PHE A 44 6.77 5.46 4.13
C PHE A 44 7.38 6.49 5.07
N SER A 45 8.04 7.52 4.52
CA SER A 45 8.63 8.60 5.31
C SER A 45 7.82 9.88 5.16
N VAL A 46 7.54 10.54 6.29
CA VAL A 46 6.77 11.78 6.36
C VAL A 46 7.53 12.87 7.09
N GLU A 47 7.40 14.10 6.60
CA GLU A 47 7.77 15.33 7.29
C GLU A 47 6.53 16.20 7.46
N MET A 48 6.34 16.72 8.68
CA MET A 48 5.19 17.57 8.99
C MET A 48 5.52 18.58 10.07
N LEU A 49 4.74 19.65 10.10
CA LEU A 49 4.62 20.53 11.24
C LEU A 49 3.42 20.04 12.05
N LEU A 50 3.66 19.74 13.32
CA LEU A 50 2.63 19.30 14.27
C LEU A 50 2.45 20.41 15.28
N TRP A 51 1.25 20.86 15.52
CA TRP A 51 0.98 21.79 16.60
C TRP A 51 0.05 21.18 17.64
N THR A 52 0.22 21.64 18.86
CA THR A 52 -0.58 21.20 19.98
C THR A 52 -1.17 22.40 20.72
N GLU A 53 -2.38 22.23 21.21
CA GLU A 53 -3.08 23.16 22.10
C GLU A 53 -3.42 22.40 23.39
N TRP A 54 -2.78 22.77 24.46
CA TRP A 54 -3.04 22.23 25.79
C TRP A 54 -3.91 23.18 26.60
N ALA A 55 -5.04 22.72 27.11
CA ALA A 55 -5.98 23.53 27.88
C ALA A 55 -5.83 23.38 29.41
N GLY A 56 -4.69 22.86 29.87
CA GLY A 56 -4.37 22.67 31.30
C GLY A 56 -3.23 23.56 31.77
N ASP A 57 -2.71 23.27 32.99
CA ASP A 57 -1.54 23.97 33.49
C ASP A 57 -0.33 23.79 32.57
N ALA A 58 0.29 24.90 32.16
CA ALA A 58 1.44 24.90 31.26
C ALA A 58 2.66 24.15 31.82
N GLN A 59 2.74 23.92 33.14
CA GLN A 59 3.80 23.13 33.76
C GLN A 59 3.57 21.62 33.61
N SER A 60 2.33 21.20 33.40
CA SER A 60 1.95 19.79 33.22
C SER A 60 1.63 19.45 31.76
N ASP A 61 2.07 20.26 30.79
CA ASP A 61 1.84 20.06 29.36
C ASP A 61 2.47 18.74 28.88
N PRO A 62 1.66 17.77 28.40
CA PRO A 62 2.16 16.48 27.96
C PRO A 62 2.66 16.46 26.51
N SER A 63 2.68 17.62 25.82
CA SER A 63 2.98 17.72 24.38
C SER A 63 4.38 17.21 24.01
N ASP A 64 5.35 17.35 24.92
CA ASP A 64 6.72 16.86 24.69
C ASP A 64 6.83 15.31 24.76
N ASN A 65 5.79 14.64 25.25
CA ASN A 65 5.72 13.18 25.31
C ASN A 65 5.00 12.56 24.10
N LEU A 66 4.65 13.36 23.10
CA LEU A 66 4.04 12.86 21.88
C LEU A 66 5.02 12.08 21.02
N MET A 67 4.53 11.03 20.39
CA MET A 67 5.26 10.23 19.41
C MET A 67 4.34 9.69 18.32
N ILE A 68 4.92 9.24 17.23
CA ILE A 68 4.20 8.45 16.21
C ILE A 68 4.26 6.99 16.63
N LEU A 69 3.11 6.42 17.05
CA LEU A 69 3.03 5.07 17.60
C LEU A 69 3.32 3.97 16.58
N ASN A 70 2.95 4.18 15.33
CA ASN A 70 3.29 3.29 14.22
C ASN A 70 4.55 3.74 13.46
N GLY A 71 5.36 4.60 14.06
CA GLY A 71 6.68 4.99 13.55
C GLY A 71 7.74 3.92 13.79
N ILE A 72 8.77 3.92 12.95
CA ILE A 72 9.94 3.06 13.14
C ILE A 72 10.83 3.72 14.19
N TYR A 73 11.10 2.98 15.25
CA TYR A 73 11.93 3.40 16.36
C TYR A 73 13.40 3.02 16.08
N ASP A 74 14.10 3.89 15.39
CA ASP A 74 15.54 3.75 15.21
C ASP A 74 16.17 5.14 15.36
N GLY A 75 16.83 5.35 16.46
CA GLY A 75 17.54 6.53 17.00
C GLY A 75 17.42 7.88 16.27
N ASP A 76 17.68 7.91 14.97
CA ASP A 76 17.65 9.13 14.15
C ASP A 76 16.39 9.23 13.24
N ILE A 77 15.58 8.19 13.15
CA ILE A 77 14.48 8.09 12.15
C ILE A 77 13.22 8.81 12.63
N GLN A 78 12.94 8.80 13.94
CA GLN A 78 11.82 9.55 14.48
C GLN A 78 12.35 10.74 15.29
N ARG A 79 12.14 11.95 14.79
CA ARG A 79 12.58 13.17 15.43
C ARG A 79 11.42 14.15 15.61
N PHE A 80 11.16 14.53 16.87
CA PHE A 80 10.28 15.62 17.26
C PHE A 80 11.15 16.79 17.74
N GLU A 81 11.17 17.87 16.99
CA GLU A 81 11.93 19.08 17.32
C GLU A 81 10.94 20.21 17.59
N ARG A 82 10.90 20.72 18.83
CA ARG A 82 10.06 21.85 19.17
C ARG A 82 10.62 23.13 18.52
N VAL A 83 9.83 23.73 17.65
CA VAL A 83 10.18 24.95 16.90
C VAL A 83 9.72 26.19 17.64
N SER A 84 8.54 26.15 18.27
CA SER A 84 7.97 27.28 18.99
C SER A 84 7.15 26.82 20.19
N HIS A 85 7.07 27.67 21.20
CA HIS A 85 6.25 27.47 22.39
C HIS A 85 5.68 28.83 22.81
N GLU A 86 4.35 28.86 23.03
CA GLU A 86 3.66 30.05 23.50
C GLU A 86 2.73 29.69 24.65
N LYS A 87 2.76 30.52 25.71
CA LYS A 87 1.78 30.42 26.79
C LYS A 87 0.52 31.17 26.36
N THR A 88 -0.61 30.49 26.42
CA THR A 88 -1.94 31.08 26.14
C THR A 88 -2.60 31.45 27.48
N ALA A 89 -3.73 32.17 27.41
CA ALA A 89 -4.50 32.54 28.62
C ALA A 89 -5.03 31.30 29.37
N THR A 90 -5.22 30.17 28.70
CA THR A 90 -5.84 28.95 29.24
C THR A 90 -4.91 27.72 29.20
N GLY A 91 -3.62 27.90 28.84
CA GLY A 91 -2.70 26.78 28.74
C GLY A 91 -1.44 27.08 27.92
N SER A 92 -1.13 26.22 26.96
CA SER A 92 0.07 26.37 26.09
C SER A 92 -0.24 25.94 24.66
N TRP A 93 0.49 26.55 23.73
CA TRP A 93 0.55 26.17 22.33
C TRP A 93 2.00 25.82 21.97
N ASN A 94 2.20 24.69 21.27
CA ASN A 94 3.51 24.28 20.81
C ASN A 94 3.48 23.91 19.33
N LEU A 95 4.59 24.17 18.65
CA LEU A 95 4.84 23.77 17.27
C LEU A 95 6.07 22.86 17.20
N TYR A 96 5.92 21.71 16.61
CA TYR A 96 6.96 20.73 16.38
C TYR A 96 7.21 20.52 14.90
N ARG A 97 8.48 20.39 14.53
CA ARG A 97 8.86 19.78 13.25
C ARG A 97 9.05 18.29 13.51
N VAL A 98 8.27 17.49 12.80
CA VAL A 98 8.27 16.04 12.95
C VAL A 98 8.77 15.39 11.68
N ARG A 99 9.71 14.47 11.83
CA ARG A 99 10.18 13.59 10.75
C ARG A 99 10.13 12.16 11.25
N SER A 100 9.52 11.25 10.47
CA SER A 100 9.42 9.85 10.85
C SER A 100 9.27 8.94 9.63
N ALA A 101 9.82 7.74 9.72
CA ALA A 101 9.39 6.62 8.91
C ALA A 101 8.23 5.90 9.62
N VAL A 102 7.19 5.58 8.88
CA VAL A 102 5.93 5.03 9.40
C VAL A 102 5.69 3.66 8.79
N VAL A 103 5.41 2.67 9.63
CA VAL A 103 5.09 1.31 9.19
C VAL A 103 3.72 1.29 8.50
N LYS A 104 3.68 0.67 7.32
CA LYS A 104 2.48 0.57 6.51
C LYS A 104 2.40 -0.77 5.82
N ARG A 105 1.38 -1.58 6.11
CA ARG A 105 1.07 -2.78 5.34
C ARG A 105 0.34 -2.39 4.07
N TRP A 106 0.98 -2.63 2.92
CA TRP A 106 0.44 -2.30 1.61
C TRP A 106 -0.58 -3.34 1.15
N ARG A 107 -1.70 -2.87 0.61
CA ARG A 107 -2.73 -3.73 -0.01
C ARG A 107 -2.49 -3.77 -1.52
N LEU A 108 -1.61 -4.66 -1.97
CA LEU A 108 -1.11 -4.73 -3.34
C LEU A 108 -1.78 -5.82 -4.20
N GLN A 109 -2.86 -6.48 -3.72
CA GLN A 109 -3.57 -7.52 -4.49
C GLN A 109 -4.13 -6.99 -5.80
N ARG A 110 -4.44 -5.69 -5.86
CA ARG A 110 -4.98 -5.00 -7.04
C ARG A 110 -3.95 -4.15 -7.77
N TYR A 111 -2.67 -4.25 -7.40
CA TYR A 111 -1.61 -3.53 -8.10
C TYR A 111 -1.68 -3.78 -9.61
N PRO A 112 -1.63 -2.77 -10.49
CA PRO A 112 -1.39 -1.35 -10.23
C PRO A 112 -2.65 -0.47 -10.05
N PHE A 113 -3.81 -1.05 -9.82
CA PHE A 113 -5.11 -0.36 -9.67
C PHE A 113 -5.47 -0.12 -8.19
N ASP A 114 -4.47 -0.04 -7.32
CA ASP A 114 -4.64 0.06 -5.87
C ASP A 114 -4.76 1.50 -5.39
N ASP A 115 -5.70 1.71 -4.46
CA ASP A 115 -5.79 2.91 -3.62
C ASP A 115 -5.21 2.58 -2.25
N GLN A 116 -4.48 3.51 -1.66
CA GLN A 116 -3.85 3.34 -0.37
C GLN A 116 -4.25 4.49 0.59
N ILE A 117 -4.19 4.23 1.89
CA ILE A 117 -4.32 5.26 2.92
C ILE A 117 -3.03 5.26 3.72
N LEU A 118 -2.32 6.38 3.72
CA LEU A 118 -1.18 6.58 4.61
C LEU A 118 -1.73 6.95 5.99
N HIS A 119 -1.59 6.04 6.93
CA HIS A 119 -2.13 6.15 8.27
C HIS A 119 -1.01 6.48 9.25
N ILE A 120 -1.13 7.61 9.98
CA ILE A 120 -0.17 8.06 10.98
C ILE A 120 -0.91 8.12 12.32
N GLN A 121 -0.41 7.39 13.31
CA GLN A 121 -0.98 7.38 14.65
C GLN A 121 -0.09 8.16 15.60
N ILE A 122 -0.63 9.23 16.18
CA ILE A 122 0.04 10.07 17.17
C ILE A 122 -0.55 9.73 18.54
N GLY A 123 0.30 9.50 19.50
CA GLY A 123 -0.09 9.23 20.89
C GLY A 123 1.03 9.58 21.84
N LEU A 124 0.85 9.29 23.12
CA LEU A 124 1.87 9.52 24.13
C LEU A 124 2.89 8.38 24.15
N ALA A 125 4.15 8.70 24.39
CA ALA A 125 5.22 7.72 24.53
C ALA A 125 5.00 6.78 25.73
N ASP A 126 4.44 7.30 26.83
CA ASP A 126 4.02 6.49 27.96
C ASP A 126 2.56 5.99 27.75
N PRO A 127 2.36 4.71 27.48
CA PRO A 127 1.02 4.15 27.28
C PRO A 127 0.18 4.11 28.55
N LEU A 128 0.77 4.41 29.69
CA LEU A 128 0.09 4.44 31.01
C LEU A 128 -0.44 5.83 31.36
N GLN A 129 0.02 6.86 30.65
CA GLN A 129 -0.45 8.22 30.83
C GLN A 129 -1.81 8.40 30.16
N THR A 130 -2.81 8.78 30.93
CA THR A 130 -4.14 9.12 30.41
C THR A 130 -4.23 10.62 30.17
N VAL A 131 -4.39 11.00 28.91
CA VAL A 131 -4.61 12.39 28.50
C VAL A 131 -5.79 12.40 27.54
N ASN A 132 -6.67 13.39 27.64
CA ASN A 132 -7.74 13.59 26.67
C ASN A 132 -7.15 14.11 25.36
N LEU A 133 -6.68 13.19 24.51
CA LEU A 133 -6.05 13.50 23.23
C LEU A 133 -7.13 13.64 22.16
N ASN A 134 -7.20 14.80 21.52
CA ASN A 134 -8.23 15.12 20.54
C ASN A 134 -7.66 15.87 19.34
N VAL A 135 -8.46 16.11 18.32
CA VAL A 135 -8.10 16.93 17.15
C VAL A 135 -8.53 18.38 17.37
N VAL A 136 -7.76 19.32 16.80
CA VAL A 136 -8.07 20.76 16.90
C VAL A 136 -9.41 21.05 16.21
N ASP A 137 -9.61 20.54 14.99
CA ASP A 137 -10.81 20.70 14.18
C ASP A 137 -10.88 19.57 13.14
N GLN A 138 -12.01 19.46 12.41
CA GLN A 138 -12.15 18.51 11.29
C GLN A 138 -11.18 18.80 10.14
N GLU A 139 -10.70 20.04 9.99
CA GLU A 139 -9.65 20.47 9.08
C GLU A 139 -8.24 20.45 9.72
N ALA A 140 -8.08 19.73 10.83
CA ALA A 140 -6.82 19.68 11.60
C ALA A 140 -5.65 19.08 10.81
N VAL A 141 -5.87 18.50 9.64
CA VAL A 141 -4.81 18.04 8.74
C VAL A 141 -4.86 18.79 7.43
N MET A 142 -3.78 19.49 7.18
CA MET A 142 -3.53 20.15 5.90
C MET A 142 -2.32 19.49 5.22
N VAL A 143 -2.37 19.44 3.89
CA VAL A 143 -1.26 18.96 3.07
C VAL A 143 -0.73 20.12 2.24
N SER A 144 0.60 20.24 2.17
CA SER A 144 1.25 21.28 1.38
C SER A 144 0.79 21.22 -0.09
N PRO A 145 0.31 22.31 -0.68
CA PRO A 145 -0.08 22.35 -2.10
C PRO A 145 1.08 22.00 -3.06
N GLY A 146 2.31 22.18 -2.62
CA GLY A 146 3.52 21.85 -3.39
C GLY A 146 3.99 20.40 -3.23
N LEU A 147 3.29 19.58 -2.44
CA LEU A 147 3.68 18.20 -2.22
C LEU A 147 3.42 17.38 -3.49
N LEU A 148 4.50 16.91 -4.11
CA LEU A 148 4.46 16.02 -5.27
C LEU A 148 4.88 14.62 -4.84
N LEU A 149 4.03 13.64 -5.10
CA LEU A 149 4.30 12.25 -4.84
C LEU A 149 4.35 11.48 -6.17
N PRO A 150 5.57 11.17 -6.70
CA PRO A 150 5.68 10.53 -8.01
C PRO A 150 4.86 9.24 -8.11
N GLY A 151 4.02 9.16 -9.14
CA GLY A 151 3.15 8.01 -9.37
C GLY A 151 1.86 7.96 -8.54
N TRP A 152 1.64 8.93 -7.65
CA TRP A 152 0.46 8.98 -6.78
C TRP A 152 -0.22 10.34 -6.83
N THR A 153 -1.53 10.34 -6.69
CA THR A 153 -2.36 11.52 -6.49
C THR A 153 -2.85 11.53 -5.06
N LEU A 154 -2.66 12.64 -4.36
CA LEU A 154 -3.18 12.85 -3.02
C LEU A 154 -4.67 13.23 -3.09
N LYS A 155 -5.46 12.65 -2.19
CA LYS A 155 -6.84 13.06 -1.90
C LYS A 155 -6.87 13.90 -0.63
N SER A 156 -8.05 14.39 -0.24
CA SER A 156 -8.20 15.16 0.99
C SER A 156 -7.78 14.33 2.21
N ALA A 157 -6.84 14.85 2.99
CA ALA A 157 -6.44 14.26 4.26
C ALA A 157 -7.50 14.51 5.34
N GLY A 158 -7.55 13.64 6.34
CA GLY A 158 -8.45 13.78 7.49
C GLY A 158 -7.75 13.42 8.80
N ALA A 159 -8.24 13.98 9.89
CA ALA A 159 -7.82 13.63 11.25
C ALA A 159 -9.01 13.27 12.11
N TYR A 160 -8.81 12.35 13.03
CA TYR A 160 -9.83 11.96 14.00
C TYR A 160 -9.20 11.43 15.29
N ALA A 161 -9.89 11.64 16.39
CA ALA A 161 -9.54 11.03 17.67
C ALA A 161 -9.85 9.52 17.60
N SER A 162 -8.94 8.71 18.11
CA SER A 162 -9.06 7.25 18.16
C SER A 162 -8.42 6.70 19.42
N SER A 163 -8.44 5.41 19.61
CA SER A 163 -7.73 4.76 20.71
C SER A 163 -7.12 3.43 20.27
N VAL A 164 -5.97 3.11 20.82
CA VAL A 164 -5.34 1.81 20.67
C VAL A 164 -5.61 0.98 21.94
N SER A 165 -6.14 -0.21 21.75
CA SER A 165 -6.39 -1.14 22.85
C SER A 165 -5.14 -1.95 23.17
N LEU A 166 -4.62 -1.82 24.37
CA LEU A 166 -3.52 -2.62 24.89
C LEU A 166 -4.09 -3.83 25.62
N MET A 167 -3.92 -5.01 25.04
CA MET A 167 -4.34 -6.29 25.64
C MET A 167 -3.30 -6.80 26.67
N SER A 168 -2.71 -5.88 27.43
CA SER A 168 -1.69 -6.18 28.42
C SER A 168 -1.76 -5.17 29.55
N ASP A 169 -1.55 -5.64 30.77
CA ASP A 169 -1.38 -4.79 31.95
C ASP A 169 0.01 -4.14 32.05
N LEU A 170 0.91 -4.49 31.12
CA LEU A 170 2.31 -4.05 31.11
C LEU A 170 3.03 -4.28 32.45
N GLY A 171 2.64 -5.33 33.19
CA GLY A 171 3.15 -5.66 34.51
C GLY A 171 2.61 -4.80 35.66
N ARG A 172 1.60 -3.96 35.41
CA ARG A 172 0.85 -3.25 36.46
C ARG A 172 -0.53 -3.83 36.57
N PRO A 173 -1.00 -4.15 37.79
CA PRO A 173 -2.36 -4.64 38.00
C PRO A 173 -3.36 -3.62 37.46
N LEU A 174 -4.32 -4.10 36.66
CA LEU A 174 -5.44 -3.30 36.21
C LEU A 174 -6.37 -2.98 37.41
N ALA A 175 -7.07 -1.86 37.33
CA ALA A 175 -8.09 -1.55 38.30
C ALA A 175 -9.18 -2.64 38.30
N ALA A 176 -9.83 -2.88 39.44
CA ALA A 176 -10.83 -3.94 39.56
C ALA A 176 -11.97 -3.73 38.56
N GLY A 177 -12.10 -4.66 37.60
CA GLY A 177 -13.08 -4.61 36.52
C GLY A 177 -12.54 -4.14 35.15
N GLU A 178 -11.30 -3.68 35.06
CA GLU A 178 -10.67 -3.28 33.83
C GLU A 178 -10.00 -4.49 33.15
N VAL A 179 -10.46 -4.88 31.96
CA VAL A 179 -9.90 -6.02 31.18
C VAL A 179 -8.98 -5.53 30.07
N ILE A 180 -9.18 -4.31 29.58
CA ILE A 180 -8.46 -3.74 28.43
C ILE A 180 -8.09 -2.30 28.75
N ARG A 181 -6.81 -1.98 28.60
CA ARG A 181 -6.33 -0.60 28.68
C ARG A 181 -6.41 0.07 27.31
N ARG A 182 -6.94 1.28 27.27
CA ARG A 182 -7.03 2.07 26.04
C ARG A 182 -6.07 3.26 26.12
N GLN A 183 -5.22 3.38 25.09
CA GLN A 183 -4.35 4.53 24.92
C GLN A 183 -5.02 5.48 23.93
N PRO A 184 -5.36 6.73 24.32
CA PRO A 184 -5.89 7.73 23.39
C PRO A 184 -4.86 8.05 22.31
N THR A 185 -5.34 8.21 21.08
CA THR A 185 -4.51 8.54 19.91
C THR A 185 -5.23 9.50 18.99
N VAL A 186 -4.46 10.25 18.21
CA VAL A 186 -4.96 10.99 17.04
C VAL A 186 -4.47 10.30 15.79
N SER A 187 -5.38 9.94 14.91
CA SER A 187 -5.11 9.30 13.64
C SER A 187 -5.21 10.31 12.50
N LEU A 188 -4.16 10.37 11.68
CA LEU A 188 -4.11 11.17 10.47
C LEU A 188 -4.15 10.21 9.28
N ASP A 189 -5.14 10.39 8.41
CA ASP A 189 -5.33 9.57 7.21
C ASP A 189 -5.10 10.42 5.97
N VAL A 190 -4.15 9.99 5.14
CA VAL A 190 -3.85 10.62 3.84
C VAL A 190 -4.12 9.61 2.74
N PRO A 191 -5.31 9.66 2.11
CA PRO A 191 -5.62 8.79 1.00
C PRO A 191 -4.81 9.16 -0.23
N ILE A 192 -4.17 8.16 -0.85
CA ILE A 192 -3.40 8.28 -2.08
C ILE A 192 -3.92 7.29 -3.12
N GLN A 193 -3.94 7.69 -4.37
CA GLN A 193 -4.35 6.88 -5.51
C GLN A 193 -3.25 6.88 -6.56
N ARG A 194 -3.03 5.77 -7.26
CA ARG A 194 -2.08 5.74 -8.37
C ARG A 194 -2.54 6.66 -9.50
N HIS A 195 -1.63 7.52 -9.93
CA HIS A 195 -1.97 8.60 -10.86
C HIS A 195 -2.26 8.08 -12.27
N SER A 196 -1.49 7.13 -12.78
CA SER A 196 -1.60 6.65 -14.16
C SER A 196 -0.95 5.28 -14.34
N LEU A 197 -1.59 4.45 -15.16
CA LEU A 197 -1.03 3.18 -15.63
C LEU A 197 0.27 3.37 -16.41
N LEU A 198 0.48 4.53 -17.04
CA LEU A 198 1.69 4.83 -17.80
C LEU A 198 2.96 4.81 -16.92
N PHE A 199 2.86 5.17 -15.64
CA PHE A 199 4.00 5.09 -14.71
C PHE A 199 4.41 3.65 -14.40
N VAL A 200 3.48 2.71 -14.55
CA VAL A 200 3.67 1.29 -14.22
C VAL A 200 3.85 0.45 -15.46
N ALA A 201 3.52 0.98 -16.65
CA ALA A 201 3.65 0.28 -17.92
C ALA A 201 5.05 -0.34 -18.17
N PRO A 202 6.16 0.33 -17.80
CA PRO A 202 7.49 -0.26 -17.92
C PRO A 202 7.66 -1.56 -17.12
N ASP A 203 6.94 -1.73 -16.02
CA ASP A 203 7.02 -2.92 -15.19
C ASP A 203 6.44 -4.15 -15.90
N PHE A 204 5.59 -3.97 -16.91
CA PHE A 204 4.95 -5.05 -17.68
C PHE A 204 5.55 -5.24 -19.08
N LEU A 205 6.59 -4.47 -19.44
CA LEU A 205 7.17 -4.47 -20.78
C LEU A 205 7.66 -5.86 -21.21
N GLY A 206 8.27 -6.61 -20.30
CA GLY A 206 8.73 -7.96 -20.58
C GLY A 206 7.59 -8.94 -20.83
N TYR A 207 6.45 -8.80 -20.16
CA TYR A 207 5.26 -9.62 -20.45
C TYR A 207 4.65 -9.25 -21.80
N MET A 208 4.56 -7.95 -22.14
CA MET A 208 4.11 -7.51 -23.46
C MET A 208 5.01 -8.03 -24.57
N LEU A 209 6.33 -7.98 -24.37
CA LEU A 209 7.30 -8.53 -25.31
C LEU A 209 7.14 -10.05 -25.45
N ALA A 210 6.99 -10.78 -24.35
CA ALA A 210 6.79 -12.23 -24.38
C ALA A 210 5.52 -12.61 -25.18
N VAL A 211 4.40 -11.93 -24.95
CA VAL A 211 3.17 -12.14 -25.73
C VAL A 211 3.37 -11.81 -27.20
N GLY A 212 4.06 -10.70 -27.52
CA GLY A 212 4.39 -10.34 -28.89
C GLY A 212 5.27 -11.39 -29.61
N LEU A 213 6.28 -11.91 -28.93
CA LEU A 213 7.15 -12.96 -29.46
C LEU A 213 6.39 -14.28 -29.66
N CYS A 214 5.46 -14.65 -28.79
CA CYS A 214 4.56 -15.77 -28.99
C CYS A 214 3.68 -15.60 -30.21
N ILE A 215 3.09 -14.42 -30.43
CA ILE A 215 2.33 -14.12 -31.63
C ILE A 215 3.20 -14.24 -32.89
N MET A 216 4.40 -13.67 -32.85
CA MET A 216 5.35 -13.76 -33.96
C MET A 216 5.76 -15.20 -34.28
N SER A 217 5.99 -16.04 -33.26
CA SER A 217 6.34 -17.45 -33.46
C SER A 217 5.21 -18.25 -34.13
N LEU A 218 3.94 -17.88 -33.94
CA LEU A 218 2.80 -18.49 -34.60
C LEU A 218 2.64 -18.03 -36.06
N LEU A 219 3.17 -16.85 -36.42
CA LEU A 219 3.13 -16.28 -37.78
C LEU A 219 4.29 -16.72 -38.65
N ILE A 220 5.48 -16.86 -38.06
CA ILE A 220 6.74 -17.13 -38.77
C ILE A 220 7.02 -18.64 -38.74
N THR A 221 7.55 -19.19 -39.84
CA THR A 221 7.93 -20.60 -39.96
C THR A 221 9.40 -20.88 -39.70
N HIS A 222 10.27 -19.87 -39.82
CA HIS A 222 11.68 -19.99 -39.54
C HIS A 222 12.05 -19.37 -38.19
N SER A 223 13.03 -19.95 -37.48
CA SER A 223 13.49 -19.48 -36.16
C SER A 223 12.38 -19.39 -35.09
N ARG A 224 11.42 -20.28 -35.15
CA ARG A 224 10.30 -20.31 -34.15
C ARG A 224 10.81 -20.64 -32.75
N ASP A 225 11.71 -21.60 -32.64
CA ASP A 225 12.32 -22.03 -31.37
C ASP A 225 13.04 -20.86 -30.69
N ASP A 226 13.76 -20.04 -31.48
CA ASP A 226 14.45 -18.86 -30.97
C ASP A 226 13.47 -17.81 -30.44
N LEU A 227 12.32 -17.62 -31.12
CA LEU A 227 11.27 -16.70 -30.67
C LEU A 227 10.58 -17.20 -29.40
N ILE A 228 10.33 -18.49 -29.31
CA ILE A 228 9.73 -19.12 -28.12
C ILE A 228 10.72 -19.01 -26.95
N LEU A 229 11.99 -19.32 -27.17
CA LEU A 229 13.02 -19.17 -26.14
C LEU A 229 13.14 -17.72 -25.66
N ALA A 230 13.15 -16.76 -26.59
CA ALA A 230 13.15 -15.34 -26.25
C ALA A 230 11.89 -14.92 -25.45
N ALA A 231 10.72 -15.49 -25.75
CA ALA A 231 9.50 -15.23 -25.00
C ALA A 231 9.58 -15.77 -23.57
N VAL A 232 10.12 -16.99 -23.37
CA VAL A 232 10.35 -17.57 -22.04
C VAL A 232 11.31 -16.69 -21.21
N VAL A 233 12.44 -16.29 -21.82
CA VAL A 233 13.44 -15.44 -21.17
C VAL A 233 12.85 -14.09 -20.81
N SER A 234 12.06 -13.47 -21.72
CA SER A 234 11.42 -12.18 -21.48
C SER A 234 10.39 -12.25 -20.34
N ALA A 235 9.54 -13.28 -20.35
CA ALA A 235 8.55 -13.49 -19.27
C ALA A 235 9.22 -13.76 -17.93
N GLY A 236 10.22 -14.64 -17.91
CA GLY A 236 10.98 -14.97 -16.68
C GLY A 236 11.77 -13.78 -16.15
N GLY A 237 12.43 -13.01 -17.02
CA GLY A 237 13.17 -11.81 -16.66
C GLY A 237 12.23 -10.74 -16.07
N ASN A 238 11.04 -10.56 -16.65
CA ASN A 238 10.06 -9.62 -16.12
C ASN A 238 9.53 -10.04 -14.75
N PHE A 239 9.33 -11.34 -14.53
CA PHE A 239 8.96 -11.86 -13.21
C PHE A 239 9.98 -11.51 -12.15
N VAL A 240 11.27 -11.78 -12.41
CA VAL A 240 12.36 -11.45 -11.48
C VAL A 240 12.44 -9.95 -11.22
N PHE A 241 12.25 -9.14 -12.26
CA PHE A 241 12.24 -7.69 -12.13
C PHE A 241 11.11 -7.18 -11.22
N ILE A 242 9.89 -7.69 -11.39
CA ILE A 242 8.74 -7.33 -10.55
C ILE A 242 8.92 -7.85 -9.13
N ALA A 243 9.41 -9.09 -8.96
CA ALA A 243 9.67 -9.68 -7.64
C ALA A 243 10.74 -8.90 -6.84
N GLY A 244 11.65 -8.21 -7.54
CA GLY A 244 12.61 -7.31 -6.90
C GLY A 244 12.04 -5.96 -6.48
N LYS A 245 10.84 -5.58 -6.94
CA LYS A 245 10.20 -4.29 -6.63
C LYS A 245 9.01 -4.39 -5.67
N LEU A 246 8.36 -5.54 -5.63
CA LEU A 246 7.11 -5.72 -4.90
C LEU A 246 7.22 -6.87 -3.90
N PRO A 247 6.57 -6.75 -2.73
CA PRO A 247 6.52 -7.83 -1.76
C PRO A 247 5.73 -9.03 -2.29
N VAL A 248 6.00 -10.20 -1.72
CA VAL A 248 5.36 -11.47 -2.10
C VAL A 248 3.82 -11.40 -2.05
N THR A 249 3.27 -10.57 -1.17
CA THR A 249 1.82 -10.34 -1.05
C THR A 249 1.19 -9.77 -2.32
N ALA A 250 1.94 -9.02 -3.14
CA ALA A 250 1.48 -8.52 -4.43
C ALA A 250 1.31 -9.64 -5.46
N MET A 251 2.12 -10.71 -5.35
CA MET A 251 2.08 -11.86 -6.26
C MET A 251 0.82 -12.72 -6.07
N ALA A 252 0.13 -12.61 -4.95
CA ALA A 252 -1.13 -13.31 -4.70
C ALA A 252 -2.35 -12.64 -5.38
N GLY A 253 -2.16 -11.52 -6.09
CA GLY A 253 -3.21 -10.74 -6.72
C GLY A 253 -3.14 -10.70 -8.26
N PHE A 254 -3.45 -9.52 -8.81
CA PHE A 254 -3.47 -9.28 -10.26
C PHE A 254 -2.16 -9.68 -10.95
N ILE A 255 -1.01 -9.33 -10.38
CA ILE A 255 0.31 -9.61 -10.99
C ILE A 255 0.57 -11.12 -11.12
N GLY A 256 0.32 -11.89 -10.07
CA GLY A 256 0.53 -13.35 -10.12
C GLY A 256 -0.39 -14.01 -11.13
N ASN A 257 -1.64 -13.57 -11.22
CA ASN A 257 -2.58 -14.06 -12.21
C ASN A 257 -2.16 -13.68 -13.64
N LEU A 258 -1.70 -12.44 -13.85
CA LEU A 258 -1.18 -12.01 -15.15
C LEU A 258 0.04 -12.84 -15.57
N GLN A 259 0.96 -13.06 -14.66
CA GLN A 259 2.12 -13.91 -14.87
C GLN A 259 1.71 -15.33 -15.27
N LEU A 260 0.74 -15.92 -14.55
CA LEU A 260 0.23 -17.25 -14.87
C LEU A 260 -0.34 -17.31 -16.30
N ILE A 261 -1.11 -16.29 -16.71
CA ILE A 261 -1.66 -16.20 -18.06
C ILE A 261 -0.55 -16.13 -19.11
N VAL A 262 0.49 -15.32 -18.87
CA VAL A 262 1.62 -15.19 -19.81
C VAL A 262 2.38 -16.52 -19.93
N PHE A 263 2.69 -17.18 -18.80
CA PHE A 263 3.36 -18.49 -18.83
C PHE A 263 2.53 -19.58 -19.47
N LEU A 264 1.20 -19.62 -19.19
CA LEU A 264 0.29 -20.54 -19.88
C LEU A 264 0.21 -20.25 -21.39
N GLY A 265 0.31 -18.96 -21.77
CA GLY A 265 0.40 -18.55 -23.15
C GLY A 265 1.66 -19.06 -23.85
N VAL A 266 2.81 -18.96 -23.19
CA VAL A 266 4.07 -19.52 -23.71
C VAL A 266 3.98 -21.05 -23.82
N LEU A 267 3.48 -21.72 -22.80
CA LEU A 267 3.29 -23.17 -22.79
C LEU A 267 2.34 -23.63 -23.93
N TYR A 268 1.26 -22.85 -24.17
CA TYR A 268 0.34 -23.09 -25.27
C TYR A 268 1.08 -23.07 -26.62
N VAL A 269 1.95 -22.08 -26.85
CA VAL A 269 2.71 -21.96 -28.11
C VAL A 269 3.70 -23.10 -28.27
N VAL A 270 4.42 -23.49 -27.22
CA VAL A 270 5.31 -24.67 -27.23
C VAL A 270 4.55 -25.94 -27.58
N ALA A 271 3.41 -26.19 -26.92
CA ALA A 271 2.58 -27.38 -27.19
C ALA A 271 1.98 -27.37 -28.61
N ALA A 272 1.61 -26.19 -29.10
CA ALA A 272 1.10 -26.03 -30.47
C ALA A 272 2.18 -26.31 -31.52
N ASP A 273 3.39 -25.88 -31.26
CA ASP A 273 4.55 -26.12 -32.14
C ASP A 273 4.86 -27.60 -32.24
N GLU A 274 5.03 -28.27 -31.11
CA GLU A 274 5.29 -29.70 -31.05
C GLU A 274 4.16 -30.51 -31.74
N LEU A 275 2.90 -30.15 -31.51
CA LEU A 275 1.75 -30.82 -32.11
C LEU A 275 1.76 -30.71 -33.64
N ILE A 276 2.10 -29.55 -34.18
CA ILE A 276 2.16 -29.32 -35.63
C ILE A 276 3.33 -30.05 -36.26
N ASP A 277 4.51 -29.92 -35.71
CA ASP A 277 5.74 -30.43 -36.35
C ASP A 277 5.86 -31.96 -36.23
N VAL A 278 5.49 -32.56 -35.12
CA VAL A 278 5.65 -34.00 -34.88
C VAL A 278 4.46 -34.83 -35.44
N HIS A 279 3.24 -34.36 -35.28
CA HIS A 279 2.05 -35.18 -35.55
C HIS A 279 1.31 -34.83 -36.87
N LEU A 280 1.29 -33.57 -37.28
CA LEU A 280 0.41 -33.12 -38.36
C LEU A 280 1.10 -32.93 -39.70
N LEU A 281 2.37 -32.58 -39.75
CA LEU A 281 3.13 -32.50 -40.99
C LEU A 281 3.29 -33.85 -41.69
N LYS A 282 3.17 -34.96 -40.94
CA LYS A 282 3.22 -36.33 -41.50
C LYS A 282 1.89 -36.79 -42.10
N VAL A 283 0.77 -36.13 -41.79
CA VAL A 283 -0.59 -36.70 -42.13
C VAL A 283 -1.27 -35.95 -43.26
N ASN A 284 -1.26 -34.63 -43.33
CA ASN A 284 -1.91 -33.86 -44.42
C ASN A 284 -1.56 -32.37 -44.41
N ASN A 285 -0.98 -31.87 -45.51
CA ASN A 285 -0.53 -30.49 -45.62
C ASN A 285 -1.63 -29.42 -45.52
N ARG A 286 -2.87 -29.73 -45.96
CA ARG A 286 -4.02 -28.80 -45.88
C ARG A 286 -4.54 -28.63 -44.48
N PHE A 287 -4.60 -29.73 -43.70
CA PHE A 287 -5.08 -29.70 -42.33
C PHE A 287 -4.12 -28.93 -41.41
N SER A 288 -2.81 -29.08 -41.60
CA SER A 288 -1.82 -28.33 -40.84
C SER A 288 -1.92 -26.83 -41.06
N THR A 289 -2.20 -26.40 -42.33
CA THR A 289 -2.39 -24.98 -42.65
C THR A 289 -3.64 -24.38 -41.97
N VAL A 290 -4.76 -25.09 -41.99
CA VAL A 290 -6.01 -24.65 -41.33
C VAL A 290 -5.79 -24.55 -39.81
N LEU A 291 -5.11 -25.52 -39.22
CA LEU A 291 -4.83 -25.53 -37.80
C LEU A 291 -3.93 -24.35 -37.39
N ARG A 292 -2.87 -24.05 -38.16
CA ARG A 292 -2.02 -22.88 -37.91
C ARG A 292 -2.81 -21.57 -37.96
N VAL A 293 -3.73 -21.42 -38.89
CA VAL A 293 -4.60 -20.23 -38.99
C VAL A 293 -5.52 -20.12 -37.76
N LEU A 294 -5.95 -21.22 -37.16
CA LEU A 294 -6.82 -21.25 -35.98
C LEU A 294 -6.03 -21.03 -34.67
N LEU A 295 -4.77 -21.40 -34.61
CA LEU A 295 -3.94 -21.28 -33.39
C LEU A 295 -3.72 -19.82 -32.97
N LEU A 296 -3.51 -18.92 -33.93
CA LEU A 296 -3.29 -17.50 -33.63
C LEU A 296 -4.52 -16.86 -32.96
N PRO A 297 -5.75 -16.93 -33.57
CA PRO A 297 -6.91 -16.34 -32.93
C PRO A 297 -7.27 -17.03 -31.60
N SER A 298 -7.04 -18.34 -31.44
CA SER A 298 -7.28 -19.02 -30.15
C SER A 298 -6.29 -18.59 -29.07
N TYR A 299 -5.00 -18.38 -29.41
CA TYR A 299 -4.01 -17.81 -28.49
C TYR A 299 -4.41 -16.39 -28.05
N VAL A 300 -4.75 -15.52 -29.01
CA VAL A 300 -5.18 -14.14 -28.74
C VAL A 300 -6.45 -14.14 -27.88
N ALA A 301 -7.45 -14.97 -28.22
CA ALA A 301 -8.69 -15.09 -27.46
C ALA A 301 -8.42 -15.57 -26.03
N MET A 302 -7.58 -16.60 -25.84
CA MET A 302 -7.20 -17.12 -24.53
C MET A 302 -6.53 -16.01 -23.68
N THR A 303 -5.59 -15.29 -24.26
CA THR A 303 -4.84 -14.23 -23.56
C THR A 303 -5.78 -13.08 -23.18
N LEU A 304 -6.62 -12.62 -24.11
CA LEU A 304 -7.58 -11.53 -23.85
C LEU A 304 -8.64 -11.90 -22.83
N ILE A 305 -9.20 -13.11 -22.93
CA ILE A 305 -10.17 -13.62 -21.95
C ILE A 305 -9.50 -13.73 -20.58
N GLY A 306 -8.29 -14.30 -20.51
CA GLY A 306 -7.54 -14.41 -19.26
C GLY A 306 -7.30 -13.03 -18.62
N VAL A 307 -6.83 -12.06 -19.38
CA VAL A 307 -6.61 -10.67 -18.90
C VAL A 307 -7.93 -10.03 -18.47
N TYR A 308 -9.00 -10.20 -19.24
CA TYR A 308 -10.33 -9.66 -18.88
C TYR A 308 -10.84 -10.19 -17.53
N TRP A 309 -10.59 -11.48 -17.23
CA TRP A 309 -11.03 -12.11 -15.98
C TRP A 309 -10.26 -11.64 -14.74
N ILE A 310 -9.03 -11.14 -14.90
CA ILE A 310 -8.19 -10.70 -13.78
C ILE A 310 -8.23 -9.18 -13.53
N ILE A 311 -8.77 -8.39 -14.48
CA ILE A 311 -8.95 -6.94 -14.28
C ILE A 311 -9.97 -6.73 -13.16
N PRO A 312 -9.60 -6.03 -12.05
CA PRO A 312 -10.41 -5.90 -10.86
C PRO A 312 -11.61 -4.95 -11.01
#